data_528e71881efe7c47ed35d24b383c002e
#
_entry.id   528e71881efe7c47ed35d24b383c002e
#
_cell.length_a   1.000
_cell.length_b   1.000
_cell.length_c   1.000
_cell.angle_alpha   90.00
_cell.angle_beta   90.00
_cell.angle_gamma   90.00
#
_symmetry.space_group_name_H-M   'P 1'
#
loop_
_entity.id
_entity.type
_entity.pdbx_description
1 polymer ?
#
loop_
_entity_poly.entity_id
_entity_poly.type
_entity_poly.pdbx_seq_one_letter_code
_entity_poly.pdbx_strand_id
1 'polypeptide(L)'
;MRRLFSILTGLLLILSGIFGMMWLAQPPGSDSVFRALALRFWPVLVLALGAFFVLPPLLARDRPGLSGLFIPGMLILTTGGLLLLASLTGGWGFVWSRLWPLEVLALALAFLFMALCMRSIGLTVPAVILGFNGLALQLTALTGRWEAWAVLWIIEPLAVGVALLVLNFKLRRQGLVIAGAILCGIAALSLLVLSFFFARRWWVIGLLGPALLVLLGGFCIIRALRAEPEPSAPPAIPEDLG
;
A
#
# COMPACT_ATOMS: atom_id res chain seq x y z
N MET A 1 -27.54 -0.52 10.57
CA MET A 1 -26.63 -0.93 9.49
C MET A 1 -27.33 -1.59 8.31
N ARG A 2 -28.14 -2.63 8.48
CA ARG A 2 -28.91 -3.19 7.35
C ARG A 2 -29.68 -2.12 6.58
N ARG A 3 -30.33 -1.17 7.30
CA ARG A 3 -31.06 -0.08 6.68
C ARG A 3 -30.15 0.85 5.86
N LEU A 4 -28.98 1.24 6.39
CA LEU A 4 -28.03 2.10 5.66
C LEU A 4 -27.50 1.42 4.40
N PHE A 5 -27.12 0.13 4.52
CA PHE A 5 -26.66 -0.67 3.40
C PHE A 5 -27.75 -0.80 2.32
N SER A 6 -28.98 -1.11 2.72
CA SER A 6 -30.13 -1.21 1.80
C SER A 6 -30.43 0.12 1.12
N ILE A 7 -30.34 1.25 1.86
CA ILE A 7 -30.54 2.59 1.30
C ILE A 7 -29.45 2.92 0.27
N LEU A 8 -28.18 2.67 0.60
CA LEU A 8 -27.06 2.92 -0.32
C LEU A 8 -27.16 2.05 -1.57
N THR A 9 -27.49 0.77 -1.40
CA THR A 9 -27.72 -0.16 -2.54
C THR A 9 -28.88 0.31 -3.40
N GLY A 10 -30.00 0.68 -2.77
CA GLY A 10 -31.16 1.21 -3.48
C GLY A 10 -30.84 2.50 -4.26
N LEU A 11 -30.11 3.42 -3.64
CA LEU A 11 -29.70 4.66 -4.27
C LEU A 11 -28.78 4.41 -5.49
N LEU A 12 -27.81 3.51 -5.34
CA LEU A 12 -26.90 3.12 -6.43
C LEU A 12 -27.67 2.51 -7.60
N LEU A 13 -28.61 1.59 -7.31
CA LEU A 13 -29.44 0.96 -8.34
C LEU A 13 -30.36 1.98 -9.04
N ILE A 14 -30.97 2.89 -8.29
CA ILE A 14 -31.81 3.96 -8.85
C ILE A 14 -30.98 4.87 -9.75
N LEU A 15 -29.82 5.35 -9.28
CA LEU A 15 -28.95 6.23 -10.07
C LEU A 15 -28.45 5.53 -11.35
N SER A 16 -28.06 4.27 -11.24
CA SER A 16 -27.64 3.48 -12.40
C SER A 16 -28.78 3.25 -13.39
N GLY A 17 -29.99 3.00 -12.88
CA GLY A 17 -31.21 2.83 -13.70
C GLY A 17 -31.61 4.11 -14.40
N ILE A 18 -31.63 5.25 -13.69
CA ILE A 18 -31.92 6.56 -14.28
C ILE A 18 -30.90 6.90 -15.36
N PHE A 19 -29.59 6.69 -15.07
CA PHE A 19 -28.54 6.93 -16.05
C PHE A 19 -28.73 6.07 -17.30
N GLY A 20 -29.03 4.77 -17.13
CA GLY A 20 -29.32 3.85 -18.23
C GLY A 20 -30.53 4.24 -19.06
N MET A 21 -31.64 4.64 -18.39
CA MET A 21 -32.84 5.13 -19.09
C MET A 21 -32.57 6.41 -19.87
N MET A 22 -31.88 7.37 -19.28
CA MET A 22 -31.53 8.63 -19.96
C MET A 22 -30.60 8.36 -21.15
N TRP A 23 -29.69 7.38 -21.06
CA TRP A 23 -28.83 6.96 -22.16
C TRP A 23 -29.62 6.34 -23.31
N LEU A 24 -30.54 5.43 -23.02
CA LEU A 24 -31.37 4.73 -24.02
C LEU A 24 -32.43 5.66 -24.66
N ALA A 25 -32.89 6.69 -23.95
CA ALA A 25 -33.84 7.66 -24.47
C ALA A 25 -33.24 8.63 -25.50
N GLN A 26 -31.91 8.66 -25.66
CA GLN A 26 -31.27 9.52 -26.66
C GLN A 26 -31.38 8.91 -28.05
N PRO A 27 -31.76 9.70 -29.08
CA PRO A 27 -31.79 9.24 -30.47
C PRO A 27 -30.40 8.78 -30.91
N PRO A 28 -30.27 7.70 -31.72
CA PRO A 28 -29.01 7.29 -32.29
C PRO A 28 -28.37 8.43 -33.09
N GLY A 29 -27.09 8.75 -32.79
CA GLY A 29 -26.36 9.82 -33.49
C GLY A 29 -26.61 11.23 -32.99
N SER A 30 -27.42 11.44 -31.92
CA SER A 30 -27.62 12.78 -31.36
C SER A 30 -26.38 13.27 -30.59
N ASP A 31 -25.86 14.44 -30.94
CA ASP A 31 -24.81 15.17 -30.22
C ASP A 31 -25.41 15.94 -29.04
N SER A 32 -26.18 15.25 -28.19
CA SER A 32 -26.81 15.90 -27.05
C SER A 32 -25.80 16.22 -25.96
N VAL A 33 -25.96 17.38 -25.31
CA VAL A 33 -25.15 17.78 -24.13
C VAL A 33 -25.15 16.69 -23.06
N PHE A 34 -26.29 16.00 -22.90
CA PHE A 34 -26.39 14.87 -21.98
C PHE A 34 -25.43 13.74 -22.32
N ARG A 35 -25.35 13.36 -23.62
CA ARG A 35 -24.44 12.29 -24.08
C ARG A 35 -22.98 12.65 -23.84
N ALA A 36 -22.60 13.91 -24.13
CA ALA A 36 -21.26 14.41 -23.86
C ALA A 36 -20.92 14.39 -22.37
N LEU A 37 -21.86 14.83 -21.52
CA LEU A 37 -21.71 14.80 -20.06
C LEU A 37 -21.69 13.37 -19.53
N ALA A 38 -22.57 12.50 -20.01
CA ALA A 38 -22.62 11.10 -19.61
C ALA A 38 -21.29 10.37 -19.93
N LEU A 39 -20.75 10.56 -21.16
CA LEU A 39 -19.46 10.02 -21.56
C LEU A 39 -18.29 10.60 -20.78
N ARG A 40 -18.43 11.78 -20.20
CA ARG A 40 -17.39 12.43 -19.42
C ARG A 40 -17.44 12.04 -17.95
N PHE A 41 -18.64 11.84 -17.38
CA PHE A 41 -18.83 11.66 -15.95
C PHE A 41 -19.25 10.24 -15.53
N TRP A 42 -19.37 9.27 -16.46
CA TRP A 42 -19.70 7.89 -16.10
C TRP A 42 -18.77 7.28 -15.02
N PRO A 43 -17.46 7.68 -14.89
CA PRO A 43 -16.62 7.11 -13.84
C PRO A 43 -17.05 7.50 -12.41
N VAL A 44 -17.92 8.52 -12.28
CA VAL A 44 -18.52 8.85 -10.98
C VAL A 44 -19.35 7.69 -10.43
N LEU A 45 -19.95 6.86 -11.29
CA LEU A 45 -20.66 5.65 -10.88
C LEU A 45 -19.71 4.62 -10.27
N VAL A 46 -18.49 4.50 -10.85
CA VAL A 46 -17.43 3.62 -10.32
C VAL A 46 -16.95 4.15 -8.97
N LEU A 47 -16.75 5.47 -8.84
CA LEU A 47 -16.43 6.11 -7.55
C LEU A 47 -17.52 5.88 -6.51
N ALA A 48 -18.78 6.02 -6.89
CA ALA A 48 -19.91 5.76 -5.98
C ALA A 48 -19.93 4.30 -5.52
N LEU A 49 -19.64 3.35 -6.42
CA LEU A 49 -19.50 1.93 -6.09
C LEU A 49 -18.33 1.71 -5.12
N GLY A 50 -17.17 2.30 -5.38
CA GLY A 50 -16.01 2.21 -4.46
C GLY A 50 -16.32 2.80 -3.08
N ALA A 51 -16.98 3.97 -3.04
CA ALA A 51 -17.43 4.58 -1.80
C ALA A 51 -18.43 3.68 -1.04
N PHE A 52 -19.32 3.00 -1.75
CA PHE A 52 -20.25 2.03 -1.17
C PHE A 52 -19.53 0.91 -0.40
N PHE A 53 -18.36 0.46 -0.87
CA PHE A 53 -17.55 -0.54 -0.17
C PHE A 53 -16.73 0.05 0.99
N VAL A 54 -16.23 1.29 0.85
CA VAL A 54 -15.34 1.91 1.85
C VAL A 54 -16.11 2.53 3.02
N LEU A 55 -17.30 3.10 2.77
CA LEU A 55 -18.06 3.79 3.80
C LEU A 55 -18.53 2.90 4.98
N PRO A 56 -19.03 1.67 4.76
CA PRO A 56 -19.48 0.82 5.86
C PRO A 56 -18.41 0.54 6.92
N PRO A 57 -17.17 0.13 6.57
CA PRO A 57 -16.13 -0.09 7.58
C PRO A 57 -15.62 1.20 8.23
N LEU A 58 -15.72 2.35 7.56
CA LEU A 58 -15.37 3.64 8.16
C LEU A 58 -16.39 4.10 9.20
N LEU A 59 -17.68 3.89 8.91
CA LEU A 59 -18.78 4.31 9.79
C LEU A 59 -19.02 3.32 10.94
N ALA A 60 -18.70 2.04 10.74
CA ALA A 60 -18.96 0.97 11.69
C ALA A 60 -17.67 0.31 12.19
N ARG A 61 -16.80 1.13 12.78
CA ARG A 61 -15.51 0.69 13.34
C ARG A 61 -15.61 -0.36 14.46
N ASP A 62 -16.78 -0.46 15.07
CA ASP A 62 -17.15 -1.48 16.06
C ASP A 62 -17.29 -2.89 15.46
N ARG A 63 -17.34 -3.00 14.14
CA ARG A 63 -17.52 -4.27 13.41
C ARG A 63 -16.30 -4.64 12.56
N PRO A 64 -15.28 -5.25 13.14
CA PRO A 64 -14.02 -5.55 12.44
C PRO A 64 -14.20 -6.44 11.21
N GLY A 65 -15.25 -7.28 11.15
CA GLY A 65 -15.56 -8.11 9.99
C GLY A 65 -15.89 -7.34 8.70
N LEU A 66 -16.31 -6.06 8.81
CA LEU A 66 -16.55 -5.23 7.63
C LEU A 66 -15.28 -4.65 7.03
N SER A 67 -14.16 -4.65 7.78
CA SER A 67 -12.91 -4.05 7.31
C SER A 67 -12.32 -4.71 6.07
N GLY A 68 -12.68 -5.98 5.78
CA GLY A 68 -12.31 -6.65 4.52
C GLY A 68 -12.83 -5.94 3.26
N LEU A 69 -13.91 -5.14 3.40
CA LEU A 69 -14.46 -4.35 2.29
C LEU A 69 -13.53 -3.21 1.85
N PHE A 70 -12.52 -2.84 2.67
CA PHE A 70 -11.51 -1.87 2.24
C PHE A 70 -10.74 -2.33 1.01
N ILE A 71 -10.47 -3.63 0.88
CA ILE A 71 -9.67 -4.16 -0.24
C ILE A 71 -10.36 -3.86 -1.59
N PRO A 72 -11.56 -4.40 -1.88
CA PRO A 72 -12.23 -4.08 -3.13
C PRO A 72 -12.62 -2.59 -3.21
N GLY A 73 -13.00 -1.98 -2.10
CA GLY A 73 -13.42 -0.59 -2.06
C GLY A 73 -12.34 0.40 -2.47
N MET A 74 -11.13 0.26 -1.94
CA MET A 74 -9.99 1.13 -2.28
C MET A 74 -9.56 0.96 -3.72
N LEU A 75 -9.53 -0.28 -4.24
CA LEU A 75 -9.22 -0.53 -5.64
C LEU A 75 -10.25 0.13 -6.56
N ILE A 76 -11.55 -0.10 -6.31
CA ILE A 76 -12.62 0.50 -7.13
C ILE A 76 -12.59 2.03 -7.04
N LEU A 77 -12.34 2.62 -5.86
CA LEU A 77 -12.19 4.07 -5.72
C LEU A 77 -11.03 4.61 -6.53
N THR A 78 -9.87 3.96 -6.46
CA THR A 78 -8.67 4.40 -7.20
C THR A 78 -8.91 4.27 -8.69
N THR A 79 -9.43 3.11 -9.15
CA THR A 79 -9.81 2.91 -10.56
C THR A 79 -10.80 3.98 -11.02
N GLY A 80 -11.87 4.23 -10.25
CA GLY A 80 -12.85 5.28 -10.54
C GLY A 80 -12.22 6.67 -10.64
N GLY A 81 -11.28 6.99 -9.75
CA GLY A 81 -10.53 8.24 -9.76
C GLY A 81 -9.65 8.40 -11.00
N LEU A 82 -8.91 7.35 -11.36
CA LEU A 82 -8.07 7.33 -12.57
C LEU A 82 -8.91 7.44 -13.85
N LEU A 83 -10.03 6.73 -13.91
CA LEU A 83 -10.97 6.81 -15.02
C LEU A 83 -11.58 8.21 -15.14
N LEU A 84 -11.96 8.81 -14.01
CA LEU A 84 -12.50 10.18 -14.01
C LEU A 84 -11.45 11.18 -14.46
N LEU A 85 -10.23 11.09 -13.94
CA LEU A 85 -9.12 11.95 -14.36
C LEU A 85 -8.86 11.82 -15.87
N ALA A 86 -8.78 10.58 -16.38
CA ALA A 86 -8.60 10.33 -17.81
C ALA A 86 -9.74 10.90 -18.67
N SER A 87 -10.98 10.73 -18.20
CA SER A 87 -12.18 11.22 -18.87
C SER A 87 -12.28 12.74 -18.90
N LEU A 88 -11.90 13.42 -17.80
CA LEU A 88 -11.93 14.89 -17.69
C LEU A 88 -10.81 15.55 -18.49
N THR A 89 -9.61 14.95 -18.51
CA THR A 89 -8.44 15.53 -19.18
C THR A 89 -8.27 15.06 -20.62
N GLY A 90 -8.95 14.00 -21.04
CA GLY A 90 -8.71 13.31 -22.31
C GLY A 90 -7.37 12.55 -22.34
N GLY A 91 -6.61 12.58 -21.26
CA GLY A 91 -5.25 12.04 -21.14
C GLY A 91 -5.18 10.55 -20.81
N TRP A 92 -5.98 9.70 -21.47
CA TRP A 92 -6.04 8.26 -21.19
C TRP A 92 -4.67 7.59 -21.21
N GLY A 93 -3.85 7.86 -22.25
CA GLY A 93 -2.51 7.32 -22.37
C GLY A 93 -1.61 7.74 -21.22
N PHE A 94 -1.64 9.02 -20.81
CA PHE A 94 -0.86 9.53 -19.69
C PHE A 94 -1.28 8.89 -18.38
N VAL A 95 -2.58 8.87 -18.08
CA VAL A 95 -3.11 8.34 -16.82
C VAL A 95 -2.71 6.88 -16.65
N TRP A 96 -2.98 6.04 -17.66
CA TRP A 96 -2.67 4.61 -17.57
C TRP A 96 -1.18 4.28 -17.67
N SER A 97 -0.36 5.07 -18.38
CA SER A 97 1.09 4.83 -18.41
C SER A 97 1.82 5.31 -17.16
N ARG A 98 1.27 6.33 -16.45
CA ARG A 98 1.98 7.01 -15.35
C ARG A 98 1.37 6.80 -13.97
N LEU A 99 0.07 6.58 -13.88
CA LEU A 99 -0.65 6.60 -12.61
C LEU A 99 -1.24 5.23 -12.21
N TRP A 100 -1.17 4.20 -13.04
CA TRP A 100 -1.66 2.87 -12.68
C TRP A 100 -1.05 2.30 -11.39
N PRO A 101 0.20 2.63 -10.96
CA PRO A 101 0.72 2.08 -9.72
C PRO A 101 0.03 2.61 -8.46
N LEU A 102 -0.80 3.66 -8.60
CA LEU A 102 -1.69 4.09 -7.51
C LEU A 102 -2.65 2.99 -7.07
N GLU A 103 -2.97 2.02 -7.94
CA GLU A 103 -3.76 0.84 -7.58
C GLU A 103 -3.03 -0.04 -6.55
N VAL A 104 -1.72 -0.23 -6.73
CA VAL A 104 -0.89 -0.98 -5.77
C VAL A 104 -0.81 -0.23 -4.44
N LEU A 105 -0.65 1.10 -4.48
CA LEU A 105 -0.65 1.93 -3.27
C LEU A 105 -2.01 1.94 -2.57
N ALA A 106 -3.10 1.97 -3.34
CA ALA A 106 -4.46 1.86 -2.79
C ALA A 106 -4.66 0.52 -2.07
N LEU A 107 -4.15 -0.56 -2.65
CA LEU A 107 -4.19 -1.88 -2.01
C LEU A 107 -3.35 -1.91 -0.72
N ALA A 108 -2.16 -1.30 -0.73
CA ALA A 108 -1.34 -1.15 0.49
C ALA A 108 -2.09 -0.40 1.58
N LEU A 109 -2.75 0.72 1.23
CA LEU A 109 -3.58 1.50 2.16
C LEU A 109 -4.79 0.70 2.66
N ALA A 110 -5.43 -0.09 1.80
CA ALA A 110 -6.54 -0.96 2.20
C ALA A 110 -6.11 -1.95 3.29
N PHE A 111 -4.97 -2.62 3.11
CA PHE A 111 -4.42 -3.51 4.14
C PHE A 111 -4.05 -2.76 5.41
N LEU A 112 -3.51 -1.55 5.30
CA LEU A 112 -3.18 -0.72 6.47
C LEU A 112 -4.43 -0.32 7.24
N PHE A 113 -5.49 0.16 6.58
CA PHE A 113 -6.76 0.48 7.21
C PHE A 113 -7.38 -0.76 7.87
N MET A 114 -7.35 -1.90 7.17
CA MET A 114 -7.84 -3.16 7.72
C MET A 114 -7.03 -3.58 8.96
N ALA A 115 -5.70 -3.44 8.94
CA ALA A 115 -4.82 -3.71 10.09
C ALA A 115 -5.19 -2.85 11.31
N LEU A 116 -5.47 -1.58 11.09
CA LEU A 116 -5.87 -0.63 12.14
C LEU A 116 -7.26 -0.98 12.70
N CYS A 117 -8.24 -1.25 11.84
CA CYS A 117 -9.61 -1.58 12.26
C CYS A 117 -9.68 -2.93 13.00
N MET A 118 -8.97 -3.93 12.52
CA MET A 118 -8.94 -5.27 13.12
C MET A 118 -7.91 -5.38 14.26
N ARG A 119 -7.11 -4.33 14.50
CA ARG A 119 -5.97 -4.36 15.44
C ARG A 119 -5.04 -5.55 15.20
N SER A 120 -4.92 -5.97 13.95
CA SER A 120 -4.14 -7.13 13.52
C SER A 120 -2.82 -6.69 12.91
N ILE A 121 -1.73 -6.88 13.67
CA ILE A 121 -0.39 -6.52 13.18
C ILE A 121 0.04 -7.36 11.95
N GLY A 122 -0.49 -8.57 11.78
CA GLY A 122 -0.18 -9.42 10.63
C GLY A 122 -0.55 -8.78 9.29
N LEU A 123 -1.61 -7.95 9.26
CA LEU A 123 -2.04 -7.25 8.05
C LEU A 123 -1.13 -6.07 7.67
N THR A 124 -0.24 -5.64 8.57
CA THR A 124 0.77 -4.62 8.23
C THR A 124 1.85 -5.18 7.30
N VAL A 125 2.04 -6.51 7.28
CA VAL A 125 3.03 -7.15 6.40
C VAL A 125 2.71 -6.90 4.92
N PRO A 126 1.53 -7.29 4.40
CA PRO A 126 1.17 -6.97 3.02
C PRO A 126 1.09 -5.46 2.78
N ALA A 127 0.65 -4.66 3.75
CA ALA A 127 0.61 -3.20 3.61
C ALA A 127 2.00 -2.61 3.37
N VAL A 128 3.02 -3.03 4.11
CA VAL A 128 4.40 -2.56 3.96
C VAL A 128 4.98 -3.03 2.62
N ILE A 129 4.86 -4.31 2.30
CA ILE A 129 5.42 -4.87 1.05
C ILE A 129 4.80 -4.17 -0.17
N LEU A 130 3.48 -4.09 -0.24
CA LEU A 130 2.78 -3.41 -1.33
C LEU A 130 3.07 -1.91 -1.36
N GLY A 131 3.24 -1.27 -0.21
CA GLY A 131 3.61 0.13 -0.11
C GLY A 131 4.97 0.43 -0.73
N PHE A 132 6.01 -0.34 -0.41
CA PHE A 132 7.33 -0.21 -1.00
C PHE A 132 7.31 -0.46 -2.51
N ASN A 133 6.64 -1.54 -2.93
CA ASN A 133 6.49 -1.86 -4.34
C ASN A 133 5.71 -0.79 -5.10
N GLY A 134 4.59 -0.34 -4.55
CA GLY A 134 3.77 0.71 -5.15
C GLY A 134 4.54 2.03 -5.31
N LEU A 135 5.36 2.41 -4.33
CA LEU A 135 6.22 3.60 -4.43
C LEU A 135 7.28 3.45 -5.52
N ALA A 136 7.95 2.30 -5.59
CA ALA A 136 8.95 2.03 -6.63
C ALA A 136 8.33 2.07 -8.02
N LEU A 137 7.19 1.38 -8.20
CA LEU A 137 6.43 1.38 -9.44
C LEU A 137 5.97 2.80 -9.82
N GLN A 138 5.51 3.59 -8.84
CA GLN A 138 5.05 4.95 -9.09
C GLN A 138 6.20 5.86 -9.54
N LEU A 139 7.37 5.75 -8.92
CA LEU A 139 8.56 6.51 -9.32
C LEU A 139 9.02 6.14 -10.74
N THR A 140 9.04 4.84 -11.07
CA THR A 140 9.42 4.37 -12.42
C THR A 140 8.39 4.76 -13.47
N ALA A 141 7.10 4.67 -13.16
CA ALA A 141 6.05 5.07 -14.07
C ALA A 141 6.07 6.59 -14.33
N LEU A 142 6.27 7.43 -13.31
CA LEU A 142 6.36 8.89 -13.47
C LEU A 142 7.59 9.31 -14.26
N THR A 143 8.73 8.69 -14.01
CA THR A 143 10.00 9.04 -14.69
C THR A 143 10.13 8.38 -16.05
N GLY A 144 9.38 7.32 -16.32
CA GLY A 144 9.50 6.50 -17.53
C GLY A 144 10.77 5.65 -17.59
N ARG A 145 11.54 5.59 -16.49
CA ARG A 145 12.85 4.91 -16.42
C ARG A 145 12.71 3.49 -15.90
N TRP A 146 12.14 2.63 -16.74
CA TRP A 146 11.92 1.22 -16.40
C TRP A 146 13.21 0.42 -16.27
N GLU A 147 14.30 0.85 -16.90
CA GLU A 147 15.64 0.28 -16.71
C GLU A 147 16.13 0.38 -15.25
N ALA A 148 15.56 1.30 -14.46
CA ALA A 148 15.86 1.40 -13.03
C ALA A 148 15.50 0.12 -12.25
N TRP A 149 14.65 -0.75 -12.79
CA TRP A 149 14.36 -2.05 -12.18
C TRP A 149 15.58 -2.95 -12.04
N ALA A 150 16.61 -2.77 -12.85
CA ALA A 150 17.90 -3.43 -12.67
C ALA A 150 18.50 -3.19 -11.26
N VAL A 151 18.08 -2.11 -10.60
CA VAL A 151 18.50 -1.73 -9.24
C VAL A 151 17.35 -1.85 -8.23
N LEU A 152 16.14 -1.49 -8.63
CA LEU A 152 14.97 -1.39 -7.74
C LEU A 152 14.47 -2.75 -7.20
N TRP A 153 14.84 -3.89 -7.79
CA TRP A 153 14.52 -5.21 -7.26
C TRP A 153 14.98 -5.40 -5.80
N ILE A 154 15.97 -4.61 -5.35
CA ILE A 154 16.46 -4.59 -3.96
C ILE A 154 15.36 -4.17 -2.98
N ILE A 155 14.34 -3.49 -3.46
CA ILE A 155 13.17 -3.08 -2.68
C ILE A 155 12.43 -4.31 -2.12
N GLU A 156 12.47 -5.46 -2.80
CA GLU A 156 11.79 -6.67 -2.35
C GLU A 156 12.34 -7.20 -1.01
N PRO A 157 13.66 -7.53 -0.90
CA PRO A 157 14.20 -7.95 0.39
C PRO A 157 14.10 -6.85 1.45
N LEU A 158 14.22 -5.56 1.05
CA LEU A 158 14.06 -4.44 1.97
C LEU A 158 12.62 -4.38 2.53
N ALA A 159 11.61 -4.47 1.68
CA ALA A 159 10.21 -4.42 2.07
C ALA A 159 9.84 -5.56 3.02
N VAL A 160 10.28 -6.79 2.70
CA VAL A 160 10.06 -7.94 3.56
C VAL A 160 10.81 -7.78 4.90
N GLY A 161 12.06 -7.33 4.86
CA GLY A 161 12.85 -7.06 6.07
C GLY A 161 12.17 -6.04 6.99
N VAL A 162 11.74 -4.92 6.44
CA VAL A 162 10.99 -3.88 7.18
C VAL A 162 9.67 -4.43 7.72
N ALA A 163 8.92 -5.19 6.92
CA ALA A 163 7.66 -5.81 7.36
C ALA A 163 7.86 -6.74 8.57
N LEU A 164 8.93 -7.55 8.58
CA LEU A 164 9.27 -8.41 9.72
C LEU A 164 9.66 -7.61 10.95
N LEU A 165 10.41 -6.51 10.79
CA LEU A 165 10.76 -5.61 11.89
C LEU A 165 9.51 -4.93 12.47
N VAL A 166 8.59 -4.47 11.62
CA VAL A 166 7.30 -3.90 12.06
C VAL A 166 6.48 -4.94 12.82
N LEU A 167 6.40 -6.17 12.30
CA LEU A 167 5.71 -7.28 12.97
C LEU A 167 6.29 -7.57 14.36
N ASN A 168 7.61 -7.43 14.50
CA ASN A 168 8.31 -7.66 15.76
C ASN A 168 7.96 -6.64 16.86
N PHE A 169 7.53 -5.41 16.54
CA PHE A 169 7.13 -4.44 17.56
C PHE A 169 6.05 -4.99 18.50
N LYS A 170 5.16 -5.84 18.00
CA LYS A 170 4.09 -6.45 18.79
C LYS A 170 4.44 -7.86 19.27
N LEU A 171 5.03 -8.69 18.42
CA LEU A 171 5.27 -10.12 18.71
C LEU A 171 6.52 -10.34 19.57
N ARG A 172 7.47 -9.38 19.58
CA ARG A 172 8.73 -9.41 20.34
C ARG A 172 9.50 -10.73 20.21
N ARG A 173 9.52 -11.32 19.00
CA ARG A 173 10.23 -12.57 18.71
C ARG A 173 11.61 -12.28 18.13
N GLN A 174 12.65 -12.75 18.77
CA GLN A 174 14.04 -12.54 18.36
C GLN A 174 14.30 -13.02 16.91
N GLY A 175 13.70 -14.14 16.49
CA GLY A 175 13.82 -14.65 15.13
C GLY A 175 13.34 -13.68 14.06
N LEU A 176 12.25 -12.89 14.32
CA LEU A 176 11.76 -11.88 13.39
C LEU A 176 12.74 -10.71 13.23
N VAL A 177 13.44 -10.37 14.31
CA VAL A 177 14.46 -9.32 14.26
C VAL A 177 15.65 -9.78 13.46
N ILE A 178 16.15 -10.99 13.73
CA ILE A 178 17.31 -11.55 13.03
C ILE A 178 16.98 -11.64 11.53
N ALA A 179 15.87 -12.26 11.17
CA ALA A 179 15.47 -12.39 9.76
C ALA A 179 15.26 -11.01 9.08
N GLY A 180 14.59 -10.08 9.76
CA GLY A 180 14.39 -8.72 9.25
C GLY A 180 15.70 -7.96 9.07
N ALA A 181 16.62 -8.06 10.05
CA ALA A 181 17.94 -7.42 9.97
C ALA A 181 18.80 -8.00 8.85
N ILE A 182 18.78 -9.34 8.68
CA ILE A 182 19.50 -10.01 7.58
C ILE A 182 18.99 -9.51 6.23
N LEU A 183 17.67 -9.48 6.00
CA LEU A 183 17.09 -9.02 4.73
C LEU A 183 17.37 -7.55 4.47
N CYS A 184 17.26 -6.70 5.47
CA CYS A 184 17.64 -5.28 5.34
C CYS A 184 19.14 -5.12 5.08
N GLY A 185 19.97 -5.94 5.72
CA GLY A 185 21.42 -5.97 5.49
C GLY A 185 21.78 -6.39 4.06
N ILE A 186 21.12 -7.43 3.54
CA ILE A 186 21.28 -7.86 2.13
C ILE A 186 20.90 -6.73 1.18
N ALA A 187 19.75 -6.08 1.43
CA ALA A 187 19.30 -4.94 0.61
C ALA A 187 20.31 -3.78 0.65
N ALA A 188 20.79 -3.43 1.84
CA ALA A 188 21.78 -2.36 2.02
C ALA A 188 23.11 -2.67 1.33
N LEU A 189 23.60 -3.90 1.48
CA LEU A 189 24.83 -4.35 0.82
C LEU A 189 24.68 -4.36 -0.70
N SER A 190 23.55 -4.85 -1.21
CA SER A 190 23.24 -4.81 -2.65
C SER A 190 23.19 -3.39 -3.19
N LEU A 191 22.56 -2.44 -2.46
CA LEU A 191 22.57 -1.04 -2.81
C LEU A 191 23.98 -0.44 -2.82
N LEU A 192 24.80 -0.80 -1.85
CA LEU A 192 26.20 -0.33 -1.80
C LEU A 192 26.98 -0.83 -3.02
N VAL A 193 26.90 -2.12 -3.33
CA VAL A 193 27.57 -2.73 -4.49
C VAL A 193 27.11 -2.07 -5.80
N LEU A 194 25.81 -1.97 -6.00
CA LEU A 194 25.24 -1.33 -7.19
C LEU A 194 25.59 0.16 -7.26
N SER A 195 25.60 0.87 -6.12
CA SER A 195 26.04 2.26 -6.06
C SER A 195 27.45 2.45 -6.60
N PHE A 196 28.35 1.53 -6.29
CA PHE A 196 29.73 1.56 -6.79
C PHE A 196 29.78 1.42 -8.32
N PHE A 197 28.99 0.52 -8.90
CA PHE A 197 28.92 0.33 -10.35
C PHE A 197 28.22 1.46 -11.09
N PHE A 198 27.19 2.07 -10.49
CA PHE A 198 26.36 3.09 -11.13
C PHE A 198 26.64 4.52 -10.66
N ALA A 199 27.53 4.75 -9.67
CA ALA A 199 27.85 6.05 -9.09
C ALA A 199 28.25 7.10 -10.14
N ARG A 200 28.90 6.69 -11.23
CA ARG A 200 29.30 7.57 -12.34
C ARG A 200 28.13 8.11 -13.17
N ARG A 201 26.97 7.40 -13.16
CA ARG A 201 25.80 7.78 -13.97
C ARG A 201 24.60 8.28 -13.15
N TRP A 202 24.53 7.91 -11.86
CA TRP A 202 23.37 8.16 -11.00
C TRP A 202 23.80 8.45 -9.55
N TRP A 203 24.47 9.58 -9.37
CA TRP A 203 25.03 9.96 -8.06
C TRP A 203 24.03 9.95 -6.90
N VAL A 204 22.73 10.26 -7.15
CA VAL A 204 21.68 10.23 -6.12
C VAL A 204 21.44 8.80 -5.61
N ILE A 205 21.44 7.80 -6.51
CA ILE A 205 21.30 6.39 -6.13
C ILE A 205 22.55 5.92 -5.39
N GLY A 206 23.73 6.45 -5.76
CA GLY A 206 24.98 6.18 -5.08
C GLY A 206 24.99 6.56 -3.60
N LEU A 207 24.19 7.55 -3.19
CA LEU A 207 24.08 7.99 -1.80
C LEU A 207 23.07 7.17 -0.99
N LEU A 208 22.07 6.54 -1.62
CA LEU A 208 21.02 5.80 -0.92
C LEU A 208 21.58 4.57 -0.18
N GLY A 209 22.51 3.83 -0.77
CA GLY A 209 23.11 2.66 -0.14
C GLY A 209 23.84 2.99 1.17
N PRO A 210 24.83 3.90 1.14
CA PRO A 210 25.52 4.36 2.35
C PRO A 210 24.58 4.96 3.40
N ALA A 211 23.60 5.78 3.00
CA ALA A 211 22.63 6.37 3.92
C ALA A 211 21.78 5.28 4.63
N LEU A 212 21.34 4.25 3.90
CA LEU A 212 20.59 3.15 4.47
C LEU A 212 21.42 2.34 5.47
N LEU A 213 22.73 2.13 5.18
CA LEU A 213 23.65 1.45 6.10
C LEU A 213 23.87 2.25 7.38
N VAL A 214 24.00 3.58 7.27
CA VAL A 214 24.13 4.47 8.45
C VAL A 214 22.88 4.41 9.31
N LEU A 215 21.68 4.45 8.70
CA LEU A 215 20.41 4.34 9.41
C LEU A 215 20.25 2.98 10.10
N LEU A 216 20.58 1.89 9.41
CA LEU A 216 20.54 0.54 9.99
C LEU A 216 21.56 0.38 11.11
N GLY A 217 22.79 0.85 10.93
CA GLY A 217 23.82 0.85 11.96
C GLY A 217 23.42 1.64 13.20
N GLY A 218 22.88 2.85 13.01
CA GLY A 218 22.35 3.68 14.09
C GLY A 218 21.18 2.99 14.82
N PHE A 219 20.27 2.38 14.09
CA PHE A 219 19.17 1.60 14.69
C PHE A 219 19.66 0.42 15.53
N CYS A 220 20.65 -0.34 15.04
CA CYS A 220 21.26 -1.44 15.80
C CYS A 220 21.93 -0.95 17.09
N ILE A 221 22.68 0.17 17.03
CA ILE A 221 23.33 0.77 18.19
C ILE A 221 22.29 1.22 19.23
N ILE A 222 21.26 1.97 18.81
CA ILE A 222 20.21 2.44 19.71
C ILE A 222 19.51 1.25 20.37
N ARG A 223 19.28 0.18 19.64
CA ARG A 223 18.66 -1.03 20.16
C ARG A 223 19.56 -1.75 21.17
N ALA A 224 20.86 -1.87 20.87
CA ALA A 224 21.84 -2.49 21.78
C ALA A 224 21.93 -1.70 23.10
N LEU A 225 21.89 -0.37 23.04
CA LEU A 225 21.90 0.50 24.22
C LEU A 225 20.60 0.44 25.04
N ARG A 226 19.48 0.05 24.42
CA ARG A 226 18.17 -0.12 25.11
C ARG A 226 17.91 -1.55 25.57
N ALA A 227 18.75 -2.52 25.21
CA ALA A 227 18.65 -3.86 25.73
C ALA A 227 19.02 -3.85 27.21
N GLU A 228 18.06 -4.17 28.09
CA GLU A 228 18.36 -4.38 29.52
C GLU A 228 19.34 -5.55 29.65
N PRO A 229 20.30 -5.47 30.60
CA PRO A 229 21.18 -6.61 30.90
C PRO A 229 20.32 -7.82 31.24
N GLU A 230 20.63 -8.97 30.66
CA GLU A 230 19.99 -10.23 30.99
C GLU A 230 20.12 -10.46 32.50
N PRO A 231 19.02 -10.74 33.23
CA PRO A 231 19.10 -10.99 34.67
C PRO A 231 20.12 -12.11 34.89
N SER A 232 21.15 -11.84 35.69
CA SER A 232 22.15 -12.85 36.06
C SER A 232 21.42 -14.10 36.58
N ALA A 233 21.79 -15.26 36.02
CA ALA A 233 21.22 -16.53 36.45
C ALA A 233 21.27 -16.65 37.96
N PRO A 234 20.18 -17.09 38.63
CA PRO A 234 20.18 -17.26 40.05
C PRO A 234 21.35 -18.19 40.43
N PRO A 235 22.04 -17.90 41.56
CA PRO A 235 23.17 -18.73 41.97
C PRO A 235 22.70 -20.18 42.12
N ALA A 236 23.48 -21.11 41.54
CA ALA A 236 23.20 -22.52 41.64
C ALA A 236 23.07 -22.88 43.14
N ILE A 237 21.93 -23.45 43.51
CA ILE A 237 21.73 -23.97 44.86
C ILE A 237 22.71 -25.11 45.04
N PRO A 238 23.59 -25.08 46.08
CA PRO A 238 24.48 -26.21 46.36
C PRO A 238 23.67 -27.47 46.59
N GLU A 239 23.94 -28.55 45.88
CA GLU A 239 23.29 -29.86 46.03
C GLU A 239 23.64 -30.61 47.34
N ASP A 240 24.31 -29.99 48.29
CA ASP A 240 24.90 -30.68 49.43
C ASP A 240 24.07 -30.54 50.73
N LEU A 241 22.75 -30.41 50.67
CA LEU A 241 21.87 -30.51 51.86
C LEU A 241 20.82 -31.60 51.65
N GLY A 242 21.31 -32.87 51.55
CA GLY A 242 20.49 -34.06 51.65
C GLY A 242 21.09 -35.02 52.65
#